data_59726d12434c2cb33916106584952e33
#
_entry.id   59726d12434c2cb33916106584952e33
#
_cell.length_a   1.000
_cell.length_b   1.000
_cell.length_c   1.000
_cell.angle_alpha   90.00
_cell.angle_beta   90.00
_cell.angle_gamma   90.00
#
_symmetry.space_group_name_H-M   'P 1'
#
loop_
_entity.id
_entity.type
_entity.pdbx_description
1 polymer ?
#
loop_
_entity_poly.entity_id
_entity_poly.type
_entity_poly.pdbx_seq_one_letter_code
_entity_poly.pdbx_strand_id
1 'polypeptide(L)'
;MVQRIQTIWLLLAGIAALLTIQFPYYSGINDPLVTYNQLSGKSAGVLILMVTVTVAVLAFVAIGLYKNRKTQLRLCLIGILAESILIFLYYKKVSVFTQGTYSLASILHMCILLFFVLAARGINNDEKLIKESDRLR
;
A
#
# COMPACT_ATOMS: atom_id res chain seq x y z
N MET A 1 11.05 22.15 -5.48
CA MET A 1 11.79 20.89 -5.72
C MET A 1 11.32 19.71 -4.83
N VAL A 2 10.78 19.96 -3.65
CA VAL A 2 10.32 18.92 -2.70
C VAL A 2 9.11 18.13 -3.23
N GLN A 3 8.27 18.71 -4.10
CA GLN A 3 7.12 18.04 -4.74
C GLN A 3 7.49 16.76 -5.52
N ARG A 4 8.72 16.64 -6.01
CA ARG A 4 9.17 15.46 -6.77
C ARG A 4 9.38 14.24 -5.88
N ILE A 5 9.81 14.42 -4.63
CA ILE A 5 10.09 13.31 -3.71
C ILE A 5 8.80 12.60 -3.28
N GLN A 6 7.73 13.35 -3.01
CA GLN A 6 6.42 12.80 -2.66
C GLN A 6 5.83 11.96 -3.79
N THR A 7 5.98 12.44 -5.03
CA THR A 7 5.54 11.72 -6.22
C THR A 7 6.28 10.41 -6.40
N ILE A 8 7.58 10.37 -6.08
CA ILE A 8 8.39 9.14 -6.14
C ILE A 8 7.88 8.12 -5.12
N TRP A 9 7.58 8.53 -3.88
CA TRP A 9 7.06 7.62 -2.86
C TRP A 9 5.70 7.04 -3.25
N LEU A 10 4.80 7.87 -3.79
CA LEU A 10 3.48 7.42 -4.27
C LEU A 10 3.59 6.49 -5.48
N LEU A 11 4.52 6.78 -6.39
CA LEU A 11 4.78 5.93 -7.55
C LEU A 11 5.32 4.56 -7.12
N LEU A 12 6.26 4.54 -6.19
CA LEU A 12 6.78 3.29 -5.62
C LEU A 12 5.69 2.49 -4.90
N ALA A 13 4.81 3.16 -4.14
CA ALA A 13 3.67 2.52 -3.50
C ALA A 13 2.72 1.88 -4.53
N GLY A 14 2.38 2.60 -5.61
CA GLY A 14 1.52 2.09 -6.67
C GLY A 14 2.11 0.89 -7.41
N ILE A 15 3.38 0.96 -7.78
CA ILE A 15 4.10 -0.16 -8.44
C ILE A 15 4.18 -1.36 -7.49
N ALA A 16 4.56 -1.14 -6.23
CA ALA A 16 4.62 -2.22 -5.24
C ALA A 16 3.25 -2.90 -5.05
N ALA A 17 2.16 -2.13 -4.98
CA ALA A 17 0.81 -2.67 -4.88
C ALA A 17 0.43 -3.54 -6.10
N LEU A 18 0.80 -3.14 -7.31
CA LEU A 18 0.59 -3.97 -8.51
C LEU A 18 1.42 -5.26 -8.47
N LEU A 19 2.65 -5.21 -7.97
CA LEU A 19 3.50 -6.39 -7.83
C LEU A 19 2.92 -7.39 -6.82
N THR A 20 2.28 -6.95 -5.75
CA THR A 20 1.65 -7.85 -4.77
C THR A 20 0.48 -8.67 -5.35
N ILE A 21 -0.08 -8.26 -6.49
CA ILE A 21 -1.09 -9.07 -7.20
C ILE A 21 -0.48 -10.34 -7.79
N GLN A 22 0.76 -10.25 -8.27
CA GLN A 22 1.45 -11.36 -8.94
C GLN A 22 2.20 -12.25 -7.97
N PHE A 23 2.87 -11.65 -6.99
CA PHE A 23 3.72 -12.38 -6.06
C PHE A 23 2.94 -12.91 -4.86
N PRO A 24 3.25 -14.15 -4.40
CA PRO A 24 2.58 -14.72 -3.24
C PRO A 24 2.97 -13.99 -1.96
N TYR A 25 1.99 -13.73 -1.10
CA TYR A 25 2.17 -13.21 0.25
C TYR A 25 2.64 -14.30 1.21
N TYR A 26 2.05 -15.48 1.09
CA TYR A 26 2.31 -16.64 1.93
C TYR A 26 2.24 -17.91 1.10
N SER A 27 3.06 -18.88 1.44
CA SER A 27 3.11 -20.16 0.76
C SER A 27 3.12 -21.28 1.78
N GLY A 28 2.21 -22.22 1.67
CA GLY A 28 2.11 -23.30 2.66
C GLY A 28 1.10 -24.38 2.30
N ILE A 29 0.90 -25.29 3.24
CA ILE A 29 -0.01 -26.43 3.14
C ILE A 29 -1.23 -26.15 4.00
N ASN A 30 -2.40 -26.24 3.38
CA ASN A 30 -3.68 -26.02 4.03
C ASN A 30 -4.27 -27.30 4.62
N ASP A 31 -3.97 -28.45 4.00
CA ASP A 31 -4.47 -29.77 4.39
C ASP A 31 -3.38 -30.81 4.15
N PRO A 32 -3.12 -31.79 5.05
CA PRO A 32 -2.10 -32.82 4.89
C PRO A 32 -2.29 -33.72 3.64
N LEU A 33 -3.46 -33.63 3.00
CA LEU A 33 -3.80 -34.37 1.77
C LEU A 33 -3.73 -33.52 0.48
N VAL A 34 -3.44 -32.21 0.58
CA VAL A 34 -3.51 -31.28 -0.53
C VAL A 34 -2.18 -30.58 -0.80
N THR A 35 -1.91 -30.39 -2.06
CA THR A 35 -0.78 -29.70 -2.68
C THR A 35 -0.50 -28.32 -2.06
N TYR A 36 0.77 -27.96 -2.07
CA TYR A 36 1.31 -26.66 -1.75
C TYR A 36 0.52 -25.51 -2.40
N ASN A 37 -0.08 -24.68 -1.57
CA ASN A 37 -0.90 -23.52 -2.00
C ASN A 37 -0.15 -22.20 -1.80
N GLN A 38 -0.26 -21.33 -2.80
CA GLN A 38 0.28 -19.97 -2.74
C GLN A 38 -0.83 -18.95 -2.57
N LEU A 39 -0.75 -18.14 -1.51
CA LEU A 39 -1.67 -17.06 -1.24
C LEU A 39 -1.14 -15.77 -1.89
N SER A 40 -1.63 -15.45 -3.08
CA SER A 40 -1.33 -14.19 -3.78
C SER A 40 -2.57 -13.30 -3.86
N GLY A 41 -2.42 -12.06 -4.30
CA GLY A 41 -3.57 -11.17 -4.52
C GLY A 41 -4.68 -11.77 -5.40
N LYS A 42 -4.32 -12.63 -6.35
CA LYS A 42 -5.28 -13.33 -7.22
C LYS A 42 -5.94 -14.53 -6.53
N SER A 43 -5.18 -15.32 -5.79
CA SER A 43 -5.67 -16.56 -5.15
C SER A 43 -6.33 -16.32 -3.80
N ALA A 44 -6.04 -15.21 -3.16
CA ALA A 44 -6.58 -14.87 -1.84
C ALA A 44 -8.08 -14.53 -1.83
N GLY A 45 -8.66 -14.30 -2.99
CA GLY A 45 -10.10 -14.01 -3.17
C GLY A 45 -10.37 -12.60 -3.70
N VAL A 46 -11.55 -12.45 -4.29
CA VAL A 46 -11.97 -11.21 -4.99
C VAL A 46 -11.90 -9.98 -4.09
N LEU A 47 -12.24 -10.10 -2.81
CA LEU A 47 -12.21 -8.97 -1.86
C LEU A 47 -10.78 -8.44 -1.68
N ILE A 48 -9.80 -9.31 -1.47
CA ILE A 48 -8.40 -8.91 -1.31
C ILE A 48 -7.89 -8.29 -2.61
N LEU A 49 -8.22 -8.89 -3.76
CA LEU A 49 -7.86 -8.33 -5.06
C LEU A 49 -8.43 -6.92 -5.26
N MET A 50 -9.71 -6.70 -4.94
CA MET A 50 -10.36 -5.39 -5.05
C MET A 50 -9.67 -4.34 -4.16
N VAL A 51 -9.38 -4.68 -2.90
CA VAL A 51 -8.68 -3.75 -1.99
C VAL A 51 -7.27 -3.45 -2.49
N THR A 52 -6.53 -4.43 -2.99
CA THR A 52 -5.19 -4.23 -3.57
C THR A 52 -5.22 -3.29 -4.78
N VAL A 53 -6.17 -3.50 -5.68
CA VAL A 53 -6.37 -2.60 -6.84
C VAL A 53 -6.74 -1.20 -6.38
N THR A 54 -7.59 -1.08 -5.37
CA THR A 54 -7.98 0.22 -4.79
C THR A 54 -6.76 0.96 -4.23
N VAL A 55 -5.87 0.28 -3.50
CA VAL A 55 -4.62 0.87 -2.99
C VAL A 55 -3.73 1.38 -4.12
N ALA A 56 -3.56 0.60 -5.19
CA ALA A 56 -2.80 1.03 -6.37
C ALA A 56 -3.43 2.27 -7.04
N VAL A 57 -4.75 2.25 -7.25
CA VAL A 57 -5.48 3.39 -7.83
C VAL A 57 -5.36 4.64 -6.96
N LEU A 58 -5.50 4.52 -5.63
CA LEU A 58 -5.34 5.63 -4.70
C LEU A 58 -3.95 6.26 -4.81
N ALA A 59 -2.89 5.44 -4.94
CA ALA A 59 -1.53 5.94 -5.11
C ALA A 59 -1.39 6.76 -6.41
N PHE A 60 -1.88 6.26 -7.54
CA PHE A 60 -1.80 6.96 -8.84
C PHE A 60 -2.69 8.20 -8.88
N VAL A 61 -3.91 8.15 -8.33
CA VAL A 61 -4.80 9.32 -8.23
C VAL A 61 -4.18 10.41 -7.35
N ALA A 62 -3.54 10.02 -6.23
CA ALA A 62 -2.84 10.96 -5.37
C ALA A 62 -1.69 11.68 -6.10
N ILE A 63 -1.00 11.03 -7.04
CA ILE A 63 0.00 11.68 -7.90
C ILE A 63 -0.65 12.75 -8.77
N GLY A 64 -1.80 12.47 -9.39
CA GLY A 64 -2.53 13.41 -10.25
C GLY A 64 -3.04 14.65 -9.51
N LEU A 65 -3.32 14.53 -8.22
CA LEU A 65 -3.88 15.60 -7.39
C LEU A 65 -2.81 16.49 -6.72
N TYR A 66 -1.63 16.59 -7.30
CA TYR A 66 -0.51 17.39 -6.77
C TYR A 66 -0.84 18.87 -6.53
N LYS A 67 -1.84 19.43 -7.21
CA LYS A 67 -2.30 20.80 -7.01
C LYS A 67 -3.11 20.99 -5.72
N ASN A 68 -3.85 19.96 -5.30
CA ASN A 68 -4.71 19.97 -4.12
C ASN A 68 -4.11 19.14 -2.97
N ARG A 69 -3.15 19.72 -2.25
CA ARG A 69 -2.39 19.06 -1.18
C ARG A 69 -3.26 18.47 -0.07
N LYS A 70 -4.33 19.18 0.33
CA LYS A 70 -5.26 18.68 1.34
C LYS A 70 -5.97 17.39 0.90
N THR A 71 -6.40 17.34 -0.37
CA THR A 71 -7.02 16.15 -0.95
C THR A 71 -6.01 15.02 -1.10
N GLN A 72 -4.80 15.34 -1.56
CA GLN A 72 -3.71 14.39 -1.68
C GLN A 72 -3.35 13.75 -0.32
N LEU A 73 -3.27 14.56 0.74
CA LEU A 73 -3.02 14.06 2.10
C LEU A 73 -4.14 13.12 2.57
N ARG A 74 -5.42 13.49 2.33
CA ARG A 74 -6.56 12.62 2.66
C ARG A 74 -6.50 11.29 1.93
N LEU A 75 -6.14 11.29 0.64
CA LEU A 75 -5.98 10.06 -0.13
C LEU A 75 -4.83 9.18 0.41
N CYS A 76 -3.72 9.78 0.83
CA CYS A 76 -2.65 9.03 1.48
C CYS A 76 -3.11 8.37 2.78
N LEU A 77 -3.89 9.08 3.61
CA LEU A 77 -4.45 8.51 4.85
C LEU A 77 -5.42 7.37 4.56
N ILE A 78 -6.29 7.53 3.56
CA ILE A 78 -7.19 6.45 3.11
C ILE A 78 -6.38 5.26 2.58
N GLY A 79 -5.29 5.52 1.84
CA GLY A 79 -4.36 4.48 1.37
C GLY A 79 -3.71 3.70 2.51
N ILE A 80 -3.27 4.38 3.58
CA ILE A 80 -2.72 3.75 4.79
C ILE A 80 -3.78 2.87 5.46
N LEU A 81 -5.02 3.35 5.60
CA LEU A 81 -6.11 2.57 6.19
C LEU A 81 -6.45 1.34 5.34
N ALA A 82 -6.56 1.51 4.02
CA ALA A 82 -6.84 0.43 3.09
C ALA A 82 -5.75 -0.65 3.13
N GLU A 83 -4.47 -0.26 3.15
CA GLU A 83 -3.34 -1.18 3.25
C GLU A 83 -3.31 -1.91 4.61
N SER A 84 -3.62 -1.22 5.70
CA SER A 84 -3.73 -1.83 7.02
C SER A 84 -4.83 -2.90 7.08
N ILE A 85 -5.98 -2.61 6.48
CA ILE A 85 -7.08 -3.58 6.35
C ILE A 85 -6.64 -4.77 5.50
N LEU A 86 -5.90 -4.54 4.42
CA LEU A 86 -5.41 -5.56 3.53
C LEU A 86 -4.43 -6.51 4.24
N ILE A 87 -3.49 -5.99 5.01
CA ILE A 87 -2.57 -6.77 5.85
C ILE A 87 -3.36 -7.62 6.86
N PHE A 88 -4.40 -7.05 7.48
CA PHE A 88 -5.26 -7.78 8.41
C PHE A 88 -6.04 -8.91 7.73
N LEU A 89 -6.55 -8.69 6.51
CA LEU A 89 -7.24 -9.72 5.73
C LEU A 89 -6.30 -10.86 5.33
N TYR A 90 -5.06 -10.55 4.95
CA TYR A 90 -4.05 -11.56 4.68
C TYR A 90 -3.71 -12.35 5.95
N TYR A 91 -3.53 -11.68 7.07
CA TYR A 91 -3.27 -12.35 8.36
C TYR A 91 -4.35 -13.35 8.71
N LYS A 92 -5.64 -12.97 8.53
CA LYS A 92 -6.78 -13.88 8.70
C LYS A 92 -6.74 -15.08 7.76
N LYS A 93 -6.32 -14.88 6.52
CA LYS A 93 -6.18 -15.97 5.53
C LYS A 93 -5.01 -16.90 5.87
N VAL A 94 -3.91 -16.36 6.35
CA VAL A 94 -2.74 -17.16 6.77
C VAL A 94 -3.05 -18.05 7.97
N SER A 95 -3.92 -17.63 8.88
CA SER A 95 -4.29 -18.43 10.04
C SER A 95 -4.98 -19.76 9.71
N VAL A 96 -5.43 -19.96 8.49
CA VAL A 96 -6.05 -21.21 8.00
C VAL A 96 -4.97 -22.23 7.57
N PHE A 97 -3.73 -21.79 7.32
CA PHE A 97 -2.63 -22.67 6.95
C PHE A 97 -2.02 -23.35 8.17
N THR A 98 -1.81 -24.65 8.09
CA THR A 98 -1.19 -25.44 9.17
C THR A 98 0.32 -25.29 9.22
N GLN A 99 0.96 -25.21 8.04
CA GLN A 99 2.41 -25.01 7.90
C GLN A 99 2.69 -24.17 6.66
N GLY A 100 3.65 -23.25 6.76
CA GLY A 100 4.09 -22.46 5.62
C GLY A 100 5.04 -21.35 6.02
N THR A 101 5.46 -20.59 5.02
CA THR A 101 6.42 -19.48 5.16
C THR A 101 5.90 -18.22 4.51
N TYR A 102 6.22 -17.07 5.11
CA TYR A 102 5.99 -15.78 4.48
C TYR A 102 6.92 -15.60 3.29
N SER A 103 6.35 -15.14 2.20
CA SER A 103 7.11 -14.85 0.99
C SER A 103 7.65 -13.41 1.01
N LEU A 104 8.59 -13.12 0.12
CA LEU A 104 9.14 -11.77 -0.07
C LEU A 104 8.06 -10.71 -0.34
N ALA A 105 6.93 -11.09 -0.92
CA ALA A 105 5.81 -10.17 -1.16
C ALA A 105 5.16 -9.66 0.13
N SER A 106 5.28 -10.36 1.26
CA SER A 106 4.80 -9.83 2.54
C SER A 106 5.56 -8.57 2.95
N ILE A 107 6.83 -8.46 2.60
CA ILE A 107 7.67 -7.28 2.83
C ILE A 107 7.18 -6.10 1.98
N LEU A 108 6.70 -6.36 0.74
CA LEU A 108 6.15 -5.32 -0.13
C LEU A 108 4.98 -4.59 0.51
N HIS A 109 4.08 -5.28 1.21
CA HIS A 109 2.96 -4.65 1.92
C HIS A 109 3.45 -3.70 3.03
N MET A 110 4.49 -4.07 3.78
CA MET A 110 5.12 -3.17 4.74
C MET A 110 5.76 -1.96 4.06
N CYS A 111 6.42 -2.16 2.90
CA CYS A 111 6.99 -1.07 2.10
C CYS A 111 5.91 -0.12 1.59
N ILE A 112 4.78 -0.63 1.09
CA ILE A 112 3.65 0.21 0.61
C ILE A 112 3.16 1.11 1.72
N LEU A 113 2.95 0.56 2.91
CA LEU A 113 2.51 1.31 4.08
C LEU A 113 3.52 2.42 4.42
N LEU A 114 4.80 2.09 4.43
CA LEU A 114 5.89 3.03 4.68
C LEU A 114 5.96 4.14 3.63
N PHE A 115 5.79 3.81 2.36
CA PHE A 115 5.78 4.78 1.26
C PHE A 115 4.61 5.77 1.36
N PHE A 116 3.40 5.31 1.70
CA PHE A 116 2.28 6.19 1.96
C PHE A 116 2.52 7.12 3.16
N VAL A 117 3.10 6.62 4.24
CA VAL A 117 3.46 7.43 5.42
C VAL A 117 4.51 8.50 5.05
N LEU A 118 5.55 8.12 4.31
CA LEU A 118 6.57 9.07 3.85
C LEU A 118 5.99 10.12 2.90
N ALA A 119 5.10 9.73 2.00
CA ALA A 119 4.39 10.64 1.12
C ALA A 119 3.52 11.63 1.91
N ALA A 120 2.70 11.13 2.84
CA ALA A 120 1.85 11.96 3.70
C ALA A 120 2.67 12.95 4.55
N ARG A 121 3.79 12.49 5.13
CA ARG A 121 4.71 13.35 5.89
C ARG A 121 5.33 14.44 5.02
N GLY A 122 5.74 14.09 3.80
CA GLY A 122 6.27 15.04 2.83
C GLY A 122 5.24 16.12 2.47
N ILE A 123 4.00 15.73 2.14
CA ILE A 123 2.91 16.65 1.80
C ILE A 123 2.63 17.61 2.96
N ASN A 124 2.57 17.11 4.18
CA ASN A 124 2.30 17.91 5.36
C ASN A 124 3.43 18.93 5.66
N ASN A 125 4.69 18.54 5.48
CA ASN A 125 5.82 19.44 5.64
C ASN A 125 5.81 20.56 4.60
N ASP A 126 5.48 20.26 3.35
CA ASP A 126 5.35 21.26 2.30
C ASP A 126 4.22 22.26 2.56
N GLU A 127 3.11 21.81 3.10
CA GLU A 127 2.00 22.70 3.47
C GLU A 127 2.42 23.68 4.57
N LYS A 128 3.22 23.22 5.55
CA LYS A 128 3.77 24.09 6.61
C LYS A 128 4.71 25.16 6.06
N LEU A 129 5.64 24.76 5.19
CA LEU A 129 6.62 25.71 4.59
C LEU A 129 5.93 26.81 3.80
N ILE A 130 4.83 26.52 3.10
CA ILE A 130 4.09 27.54 2.36
C ILE A 130 3.37 28.49 3.31
N LYS A 131 2.71 27.96 4.34
CA LYS A 131 2.04 28.82 5.34
C LYS A 131 3.02 29.75 6.05
N GLU A 132 4.23 29.29 6.33
CA GLU A 132 5.28 30.13 6.92
C GLU A 132 5.78 31.20 5.95
N SER A 133 5.96 30.86 4.67
CA SER A 133 6.34 31.81 3.64
C SER A 133 5.29 32.92 3.42
N ASP A 134 4.00 32.56 3.45
CA ASP A 134 2.92 33.53 3.31
C ASP A 134 2.76 34.46 4.52
N ARG A 135 3.20 34.03 5.70
CA ARG A 135 3.18 34.88 6.93
C ARG A 135 4.33 35.88 6.97
N LEU A 136 5.39 35.67 6.24
CA LEU A 136 6.56 36.56 6.17
C LEU A 136 6.45 37.63 5.06
N ARG A 137 5.38 37.61 4.30
CA ARG A 137 5.10 38.55 3.22
C ARG A 137 3.99 39.52 3.60
#